data_f99ca52ae06e8ca5b63e23833a573392
#
_entry.id   f99ca52ae06e8ca5b63e23833a573392
#
_cell.length_a   1.000
_cell.length_b   1.000
_cell.length_c   1.000
_cell.angle_alpha   90.00
_cell.angle_beta   90.00
_cell.angle_gamma   90.00
#
_symmetry.space_group_name_H-M   'P 1'
#
loop_
_entity.id
_entity.type
_entity.pdbx_description
1 polymer ?
#
loop_
_entity_poly.entity_id
_entity_poly.type
_entity_poly.pdbx_seq_one_letter_code
_entity_poly.pdbx_strand_id
1 'polypeptide(L)'
;MKNFKNLKICSGCNLPKPIWKSVGKKDKYCKNCWYDIEKPKAIAPVSEKKKEEISTYTKLRSAFLFLKSHCEAKLIGCTGAATDIHHKKGRIGDNYLAIGTWLAVCRNCHSWIELNPEESKELGLSESRLN
;
A
#
# COMPACT_ATOMS: atom_id res chain seq x y z
N MET A 1 21.49 -35.10 -11.63
CA MET A 1 21.90 -34.65 -12.99
C MET A 1 20.79 -33.86 -13.61
N LYS A 2 20.99 -32.61 -13.93
CA LYS A 2 20.01 -31.80 -14.63
C LYS A 2 19.94 -32.26 -16.08
N ASN A 3 18.77 -32.70 -16.50
CA ASN A 3 18.52 -33.23 -17.84
C ASN A 3 18.61 -32.08 -18.88
N PHE A 4 19.71 -31.98 -19.60
CA PHE A 4 19.97 -30.99 -20.64
C PHE A 4 19.23 -31.25 -21.97
N LYS A 5 18.31 -32.21 -22.01
CA LYS A 5 17.66 -32.67 -23.25
C LYS A 5 16.67 -31.71 -23.91
N ASN A 6 16.32 -30.57 -23.28
CA ASN A 6 15.31 -29.65 -23.83
C ASN A 6 15.75 -28.17 -23.89
N LEU A 7 17.04 -27.93 -24.14
CA LEU A 7 17.52 -26.57 -24.36
C LEU A 7 17.11 -26.10 -25.76
N LYS A 8 16.54 -24.90 -25.84
CA LYS A 8 16.20 -24.23 -27.11
C LYS A 8 16.95 -22.91 -27.17
N ILE A 9 17.21 -22.41 -28.36
CA ILE A 9 17.85 -21.11 -28.55
C ILE A 9 16.90 -20.02 -28.06
N CYS A 10 17.39 -19.21 -27.15
CA CYS A 10 16.67 -18.02 -26.66
C CYS A 10 16.73 -16.90 -27.69
N SER A 11 15.59 -16.33 -28.10
CA SER A 11 15.52 -15.23 -29.07
C SER A 11 16.15 -13.92 -28.57
N GLY A 12 16.33 -13.77 -27.24
CA GLY A 12 16.94 -12.57 -26.66
C GLY A 12 18.47 -12.61 -26.60
N CYS A 13 19.05 -13.72 -26.12
CA CYS A 13 20.52 -13.84 -25.95
C CYS A 13 21.19 -14.81 -26.92
N ASN A 14 20.43 -15.44 -27.80
CA ASN A 14 20.91 -16.44 -28.79
C ASN A 14 21.71 -17.63 -28.19
N LEU A 15 21.49 -17.92 -26.91
CA LEU A 15 22.15 -19.02 -26.24
C LEU A 15 21.16 -20.19 -26.00
N PRO A 16 21.67 -21.43 -26.00
CA PRO A 16 20.86 -22.60 -25.62
C PRO A 16 20.53 -22.54 -24.12
N LYS A 17 19.29 -22.29 -23.78
CA LYS A 17 18.79 -22.16 -22.38
C LYS A 17 17.40 -22.77 -22.21
N PRO A 18 17.01 -23.11 -20.97
CA PRO A 18 15.65 -23.45 -20.67
C PRO A 18 14.72 -22.28 -21.03
N ILE A 19 13.68 -22.54 -21.80
CA ILE A 19 12.74 -21.51 -22.21
C ILE A 19 11.72 -21.28 -21.08
N TRP A 20 11.57 -20.02 -20.70
CA TRP A 20 10.62 -19.56 -19.71
C TRP A 20 9.27 -19.17 -20.32
N LYS A 21 9.31 -18.43 -21.41
CA LYS A 21 8.11 -17.96 -22.12
C LYS A 21 8.28 -18.01 -23.63
N SER A 22 7.20 -18.29 -24.35
CA SER A 22 7.15 -18.23 -25.79
C SER A 22 6.12 -17.19 -26.25
N VAL A 23 6.47 -16.37 -27.22
CA VAL A 23 5.59 -15.40 -27.84
C VAL A 23 5.35 -15.85 -29.29
N GLY A 24 4.13 -16.28 -29.57
CA GLY A 24 3.81 -16.90 -30.85
C GLY A 24 4.56 -18.23 -31.08
N LYS A 25 4.75 -18.60 -32.34
CA LYS A 25 5.41 -19.86 -32.71
C LYS A 25 6.94 -19.76 -32.78
N LYS A 26 7.49 -18.58 -32.99
CA LYS A 26 8.93 -18.37 -33.27
C LYS A 26 9.72 -17.88 -32.07
N ASP A 27 9.21 -16.93 -31.30
CA ASP A 27 10.00 -16.27 -30.26
C ASP A 27 9.93 -17.02 -28.93
N LYS A 28 11.11 -17.38 -28.43
CA LYS A 28 11.28 -18.15 -27.19
C LYS A 28 12.34 -17.48 -26.34
N TYR A 29 11.98 -17.16 -25.11
CA TYR A 29 12.83 -16.40 -24.20
C TYR A 29 13.17 -17.19 -22.94
N CYS A 30 14.44 -17.17 -22.55
CA CYS A 30 14.86 -17.63 -21.21
C CYS A 30 14.39 -16.64 -20.16
N LYS A 31 14.40 -17.05 -18.89
CA LYS A 31 13.89 -16.26 -17.77
C LYS A 31 14.46 -14.83 -17.73
N ASN A 32 15.77 -14.68 -17.85
CA ASN A 32 16.41 -13.36 -17.78
C ASN A 32 15.99 -12.44 -18.93
N CYS A 33 16.08 -12.95 -20.19
CA CYS A 33 15.68 -12.16 -21.35
C CYS A 33 14.19 -11.81 -21.33
N TRP A 34 13.34 -12.66 -20.78
CA TRP A 34 11.93 -12.35 -20.61
C TRP A 34 11.72 -11.19 -19.64
N TYR A 35 12.38 -11.20 -18.48
CA TYR A 35 12.30 -10.08 -17.52
C TYR A 35 12.86 -8.77 -18.06
N ASP A 36 13.88 -8.82 -18.93
CA ASP A 36 14.40 -7.61 -19.61
C ASP A 36 13.40 -7.01 -20.59
N ILE A 37 12.60 -7.84 -21.26
CA ILE A 37 11.52 -7.41 -22.17
C ILE A 37 10.30 -6.93 -21.39
N GLU A 38 9.90 -7.68 -20.35
CA GLU A 38 8.75 -7.40 -19.50
C GLU A 38 9.15 -6.52 -18.31
N LYS A 39 9.93 -5.47 -18.57
CA LYS A 39 10.27 -4.50 -17.54
C LYS A 39 9.00 -3.99 -16.87
N PRO A 40 8.96 -3.94 -15.53
CA PRO A 40 7.80 -3.38 -14.84
C PRO A 40 7.56 -1.97 -15.36
N LYS A 41 6.33 -1.69 -15.77
CA LYS A 41 5.93 -0.34 -16.19
C LYS A 41 6.28 0.62 -15.07
N ALA A 42 6.96 1.71 -15.41
CA ALA A 42 7.23 2.77 -14.45
C ALA A 42 5.92 3.17 -13.77
N ILE A 43 5.94 3.29 -12.44
CA ILE A 43 4.79 3.76 -11.67
C ILE A 43 4.44 5.15 -12.22
N ALA A 44 3.20 5.33 -12.67
CA ALA A 44 2.75 6.60 -13.20
C ALA A 44 2.97 7.71 -12.16
N PRO A 45 3.45 8.88 -12.57
CA PRO A 45 3.61 10.00 -11.64
C PRO A 45 2.27 10.36 -11.02
N VAL A 46 2.30 10.80 -9.77
CA VAL A 46 1.11 11.21 -9.03
C VAL A 46 0.45 12.38 -9.78
N SER A 47 -0.86 12.29 -10.03
CA SER A 47 -1.63 13.34 -10.70
C SER A 47 -1.58 14.66 -9.90
N GLU A 48 -1.74 15.80 -10.59
CA GLU A 48 -1.78 17.12 -9.92
C GLU A 48 -2.88 17.17 -8.86
N LYS A 49 -4.08 16.67 -9.16
CA LYS A 49 -5.16 16.55 -8.18
C LYS A 49 -4.73 15.80 -6.92
N LYS A 50 -4.01 14.69 -7.09
CA LYS A 50 -3.54 13.91 -5.92
C LYS A 50 -2.44 14.63 -5.14
N LYS A 51 -1.60 15.40 -5.81
CA LYS A 51 -0.59 16.25 -5.14
C LYS A 51 -1.25 17.32 -4.27
N GLU A 52 -2.31 17.96 -4.78
CA GLU A 52 -3.09 18.95 -4.03
C GLU A 52 -3.78 18.32 -2.82
N GLU A 53 -4.38 17.15 -2.97
CA GLU A 53 -4.96 16.39 -1.85
C GLU A 53 -3.93 16.09 -0.77
N ILE A 54 -2.73 15.62 -1.16
CA ILE A 54 -1.63 15.31 -0.22
C ILE A 54 -1.18 16.58 0.49
N SER A 55 -1.03 17.69 -0.22
CA SER A 55 -0.65 18.98 0.39
C SER A 55 -1.69 19.45 1.39
N THR A 56 -2.97 19.39 1.03
CA THR A 56 -4.08 19.71 1.92
C THR A 56 -4.11 18.80 3.15
N TYR A 57 -3.99 17.50 2.93
CA TYR A 57 -3.93 16.53 4.03
C TYR A 57 -2.80 16.82 5.00
N THR A 58 -1.60 17.15 4.52
CA THR A 58 -0.45 17.43 5.37
C THR A 58 -0.70 18.63 6.29
N LYS A 59 -1.30 19.69 5.77
CA LYS A 59 -1.67 20.88 6.55
C LYS A 59 -2.75 20.56 7.59
N LEU A 60 -3.80 19.88 7.18
CA LEU A 60 -4.90 19.50 8.07
C LEU A 60 -4.43 18.53 9.16
N ARG A 61 -3.57 17.57 8.80
CA ARG A 61 -2.97 16.63 9.74
C ARG A 61 -2.18 17.34 10.84
N SER A 62 -1.33 18.28 10.47
CA SER A 62 -0.53 19.05 11.43
C SER A 62 -1.41 19.84 12.39
N ALA A 63 -2.42 20.54 11.88
CA ALA A 63 -3.37 21.28 12.69
C ALA A 63 -4.18 20.36 13.62
N PHE A 64 -4.65 19.21 13.11
CA PHE A 64 -5.43 18.26 13.87
C PHE A 64 -4.64 17.67 15.04
N LEU A 65 -3.39 17.24 14.82
CA LEU A 65 -2.52 16.70 15.88
C LEU A 65 -2.05 17.79 16.86
N PHE A 66 -1.95 19.02 16.43
CA PHE A 66 -1.68 20.15 17.33
C PHE A 66 -2.83 20.37 18.31
N LEU A 67 -4.07 20.34 17.82
CA LEU A 67 -5.28 20.50 18.64
C LEU A 67 -5.58 19.28 19.51
N LYS A 68 -5.28 18.07 19.00
CA LYS A 68 -5.52 16.78 19.64
C LYS A 68 -4.20 16.06 19.89
N SER A 69 -3.43 16.53 20.84
CA SER A 69 -2.09 16.00 21.15
C SER A 69 -2.08 14.70 21.95
N HIS A 70 -3.24 14.24 22.43
CA HIS A 70 -3.35 13.02 23.23
C HIS A 70 -4.06 11.92 22.43
N CYS A 71 -3.63 10.66 22.67
CA CYS A 71 -4.25 9.50 22.06
C CYS A 71 -5.69 9.34 22.53
N GLU A 72 -6.64 9.34 21.61
CA GLU A 72 -8.08 9.20 21.91
C GLU A 72 -8.50 7.75 22.13
N ALA A 73 -7.75 6.77 21.59
CA ALA A 73 -8.09 5.35 21.70
C ALA A 73 -7.82 4.77 23.09
N LYS A 74 -6.75 5.18 23.74
CA LYS A 74 -6.38 4.77 25.12
C LYS A 74 -6.42 3.27 25.38
N LEU A 75 -5.95 2.48 24.42
CA LEU A 75 -5.91 1.01 24.52
C LEU A 75 -4.74 0.55 25.40
N ILE A 76 -4.72 -0.75 25.71
CA ILE A 76 -3.60 -1.36 26.44
C ILE A 76 -2.29 -1.14 25.66
N GLY A 77 -1.27 -0.63 26.36
CA GLY A 77 0.01 -0.25 25.71
C GLY A 77 0.02 1.14 25.08
N CYS A 78 -1.01 1.96 25.34
CA CYS A 78 -1.07 3.34 24.90
C CYS A 78 0.08 4.18 25.47
N THR A 79 0.77 4.93 24.62
CA THR A 79 1.85 5.84 25.02
C THR A 79 1.36 7.22 25.48
N GLY A 80 0.07 7.52 25.31
CA GLY A 80 -0.57 8.77 25.72
C GLY A 80 -0.51 9.88 24.67
N ALA A 81 0.61 10.08 23.99
CA ALA A 81 0.77 11.11 22.98
C ALA A 81 0.24 10.66 21.63
N ALA A 82 -0.57 11.48 20.95
CA ALA A 82 -1.00 11.23 19.59
C ALA A 82 0.11 11.60 18.60
N THR A 83 0.48 10.64 17.77
CA THR A 83 1.50 10.79 16.71
C THR A 83 0.93 10.53 15.32
N ASP A 84 -0.17 9.79 15.26
CA ASP A 84 -0.78 9.31 14.02
C ASP A 84 -2.25 9.73 13.95
N ILE A 85 -2.77 9.74 12.73
CA ILE A 85 -4.21 9.86 12.48
C ILE A 85 -4.73 8.52 11.99
N HIS A 86 -5.70 7.97 12.67
CA HIS A 86 -6.49 6.85 12.19
C HIS A 86 -7.77 7.36 11.51
N HIS A 87 -8.03 6.88 10.30
CA HIS A 87 -9.23 7.23 9.54
C HIS A 87 -10.30 6.17 9.81
N LYS A 88 -11.27 6.46 10.65
CA LYS A 88 -12.31 5.50 11.05
C LYS A 88 -13.04 4.84 9.87
N LYS A 89 -13.31 5.60 8.80
CA LYS A 89 -13.95 5.14 7.55
C LYS A 89 -12.96 4.81 6.45
N GLY A 90 -11.67 4.71 6.75
CA GLY A 90 -10.62 4.50 5.77
C GLY A 90 -10.24 5.77 5.01
N ARG A 91 -9.37 5.62 4.00
CA ARG A 91 -8.73 6.74 3.29
C ARG A 91 -9.16 6.86 1.82
N ILE A 92 -10.30 6.31 1.45
CA ILE A 92 -10.79 6.26 0.07
C ILE A 92 -11.77 7.41 -0.19
N GLY A 93 -11.60 8.09 -1.32
CA GLY A 93 -12.48 9.17 -1.75
C GLY A 93 -12.50 10.32 -0.75
N ASP A 94 -13.67 10.85 -0.47
CA ASP A 94 -13.88 12.01 0.40
C ASP A 94 -13.48 11.74 1.86
N ASN A 95 -13.44 10.48 2.28
CA ASN A 95 -13.03 10.11 3.63
C ASN A 95 -11.57 10.48 3.93
N TYR A 96 -10.73 10.63 2.91
CA TYR A 96 -9.32 10.99 3.09
C TYR A 96 -9.13 12.35 3.78
N LEU A 97 -9.97 13.33 3.46
CA LEU A 97 -9.93 14.69 4.01
C LEU A 97 -11.07 14.96 5.01
N ALA A 98 -11.90 13.97 5.31
CA ALA A 98 -13.03 14.11 6.22
C ALA A 98 -12.57 14.10 7.69
N ILE A 99 -12.18 15.25 8.22
CA ILE A 99 -11.65 15.42 9.58
C ILE A 99 -12.58 14.84 10.65
N GLY A 100 -13.89 14.91 10.46
CA GLY A 100 -14.88 14.34 11.38
C GLY A 100 -14.79 12.81 11.56
N THR A 101 -14.11 12.13 10.65
CA THR A 101 -13.86 10.68 10.72
C THR A 101 -12.45 10.33 11.20
N TRP A 102 -11.66 11.33 11.57
CA TRP A 102 -10.30 11.13 12.04
C TRP A 102 -10.24 10.90 13.55
N LEU A 103 -9.29 10.10 13.96
CA LEU A 103 -8.99 9.82 15.36
C LEU A 103 -7.50 10.04 15.61
N ALA A 104 -7.17 10.87 16.60
CA ALA A 104 -5.78 11.07 17.00
C ALA A 104 -5.32 9.90 17.88
N VAL A 105 -4.30 9.17 17.46
CA VAL A 105 -3.83 7.96 18.13
C VAL A 105 -2.31 7.91 18.25
N CYS A 106 -1.81 7.20 19.24
CA CYS A 106 -0.41 6.83 19.29
C CYS A 106 -0.13 5.67 18.34
N ARG A 107 1.14 5.43 18.00
CA ARG A 107 1.55 4.35 17.10
C ARG A 107 1.07 2.98 17.57
N ASN A 108 1.16 2.69 18.87
CA ASN A 108 0.75 1.40 19.43
C ASN A 108 -0.76 1.18 19.28
N CYS A 109 -1.59 2.16 19.62
CA CYS A 109 -3.03 2.07 19.43
C CYS A 109 -3.43 1.98 17.96
N HIS A 110 -2.76 2.73 17.07
CA HIS A 110 -2.99 2.66 15.63
C HIS A 110 -2.74 1.25 15.09
N SER A 111 -1.59 0.66 15.43
CA SER A 111 -1.26 -0.72 15.04
C SER A 111 -2.27 -1.74 15.58
N TRP A 112 -2.70 -1.59 16.82
CA TRP A 112 -3.72 -2.47 17.41
C TRP A 112 -5.05 -2.39 16.64
N ILE A 113 -5.50 -1.18 16.31
CA ILE A 113 -6.75 -0.96 15.55
C ILE A 113 -6.68 -1.63 14.18
N GLU A 114 -5.55 -1.54 13.48
CA GLU A 114 -5.37 -2.15 12.17
C GLU A 114 -5.34 -3.68 12.24
N LEU A 115 -4.80 -4.25 13.31
CA LEU A 115 -4.71 -5.70 13.51
C LEU A 115 -6.00 -6.32 14.05
N ASN A 116 -6.87 -5.54 14.66
CA ASN A 116 -8.12 -6.01 15.29
C ASN A 116 -9.33 -5.23 14.75
N PRO A 117 -9.68 -5.40 13.48
CA PRO A 117 -10.71 -4.57 12.82
C PRO A 117 -12.11 -4.76 13.40
N GLU A 118 -12.47 -5.97 13.83
CA GLU A 118 -13.82 -6.23 14.39
C GLU A 118 -13.98 -5.61 15.78
N GLU A 119 -13.03 -5.86 16.66
CA GLU A 119 -13.00 -5.27 18.01
C GLU A 119 -12.91 -3.74 17.94
N SER A 120 -12.19 -3.21 16.96
CA SER A 120 -12.10 -1.76 16.74
C SER A 120 -13.44 -1.13 16.33
N LYS A 121 -14.27 -1.87 15.59
CA LYS A 121 -15.64 -1.43 15.26
C LYS A 121 -16.55 -1.48 16.51
N GLU A 122 -16.46 -2.53 17.28
CA GLU A 122 -17.22 -2.67 18.54
C GLU A 122 -16.91 -1.54 19.53
N LEU A 123 -15.65 -1.12 19.60
CA LEU A 123 -15.21 0.01 20.42
C LEU A 123 -15.47 1.39 19.80
N GLY A 124 -16.02 1.46 18.59
CA GLY A 124 -16.27 2.72 17.88
C GLY A 124 -15.01 3.42 17.35
N LEU A 125 -13.87 2.71 17.31
CA LEU A 125 -12.61 3.22 16.82
C LEU A 125 -12.49 3.11 15.29
N SER A 126 -13.26 2.23 14.67
CA SER A 126 -13.38 2.07 13.23
C SER A 126 -14.85 1.97 12.83
N GLU A 127 -15.16 2.35 11.59
CA GLU A 127 -16.50 2.31 11.04
C GLU A 127 -16.51 1.57 9.69
N SER A 128 -17.66 1.00 9.31
CA SER A 128 -17.82 0.41 7.99
C SER A 128 -17.70 1.49 6.90
N ARG A 129 -17.04 1.15 5.81
CA ARG A 129 -16.98 2.00 4.60
C ARG A 129 -18.29 2.01 3.81
N LEU A 130 -19.06 0.95 3.98
CA LEU A 130 -20.32 0.72 3.27
C LEU A 130 -21.45 1.12 4.20
N ASN A 131 -22.01 2.26 3.95
CA ASN A 131 -23.29 2.72 4.50
C ASN A 131 -24.20 3.10 3.35
#